data_d61f901ec33834fbe635e723b2d37dd1
#
_entry.id   d61f901ec33834fbe635e723b2d37dd1
#
_cell.length_a   1.000
_cell.length_b   1.000
_cell.length_c   1.000
_cell.angle_alpha   90.00
_cell.angle_beta   90.00
_cell.angle_gamma   90.00
#
_symmetry.space_group_name_H-M   'P 1'
#
loop_
_entity.id
_entity.type
_entity.pdbx_description
1 polymer ?
#
loop_
_entity_poly.entity_id
_entity_poly.type
_entity_poly.pdbx_seq_one_letter_code
_entity_poly.pdbx_strand_id
1 'polypeptide(L)'
;MQLLKINQPFAEQDIADFIPHRAPMILLDKVIGYRRDNLETEVTITTQSPYFDDKHQAVPNYVGIEYMAQSIAALAGVEAKLRNDKIRVGFLLGSRKLALHAKQYELGCTYRIQVSRLYQEGSGLAVFDCQIYLLPEAGTELEKSLVAQANVNVFQPQDTQAYLAGNQDAANRSLGH
;
A
#
# COMPACT_ATOMS: atom_id res chain seq x y z
N MET A 1 3.58 -6.62 -21.70
CA MET A 1 4.55 -5.52 -21.52
C MET A 1 5.18 -5.71 -20.14
N GLN A 2 6.42 -6.21 -20.11
CA GLN A 2 7.12 -6.59 -18.88
C GLN A 2 7.35 -5.36 -18.01
N LEU A 3 6.97 -5.45 -16.71
CA LEU A 3 7.46 -4.56 -15.68
C LEU A 3 8.98 -4.61 -15.70
N LEU A 4 9.63 -3.48 -15.85
CA LEU A 4 11.06 -3.39 -15.61
C LEU A 4 11.28 -3.81 -14.16
N LYS A 5 11.93 -4.95 -13.94
CA LYS A 5 12.51 -5.25 -12.62
C LYS A 5 13.24 -3.98 -12.20
N ILE A 6 12.98 -3.51 -10.99
CA ILE A 6 13.68 -2.34 -10.47
C ILE A 6 15.16 -2.58 -10.73
N ASN A 7 15.74 -1.77 -11.65
CA ASN A 7 17.18 -1.74 -11.79
C ASN A 7 17.72 -1.37 -10.42
N GLN A 8 18.49 -2.31 -9.84
CA GLN A 8 19.22 -2.11 -8.60
C GLN A 8 19.54 -0.64 -8.33
N PRO A 9 18.87 0.04 -7.46
CA PRO A 9 19.27 0.20 -6.07
C PRO A 9 18.15 -0.03 -5.05
N PHE A 10 16.93 -0.37 -5.46
CA PHE A 10 15.79 -0.43 -4.55
C PHE A 10 15.44 -1.85 -4.06
N ALA A 11 15.86 -2.90 -4.80
CA ALA A 11 15.49 -4.28 -4.48
C ALA A 11 16.09 -4.80 -3.14
N GLU A 12 17.17 -4.16 -2.66
CA GLU A 12 17.85 -4.51 -1.40
C GLU A 12 17.53 -3.52 -0.25
N GLN A 13 16.70 -2.50 -0.51
CA GLN A 13 16.34 -1.52 0.50
C GLN A 13 15.14 -2.01 1.32
N ASP A 14 15.13 -1.66 2.61
CA ASP A 14 14.01 -1.91 3.50
C ASP A 14 12.76 -1.17 3.01
N ILE A 15 11.61 -1.79 3.11
CA ILE A 15 10.32 -1.15 2.80
C ILE A 15 10.13 0.16 3.59
N ALA A 16 10.65 0.23 4.82
CA ALA A 16 10.65 1.43 5.65
C ALA A 16 11.35 2.64 5.00
N ASP A 17 12.22 2.40 4.02
CA ASP A 17 12.90 3.47 3.27
C ASP A 17 11.99 4.14 2.23
N PHE A 18 10.84 3.56 1.92
CA PHE A 18 9.92 4.05 0.89
C PHE A 18 8.58 4.55 1.46
N ILE A 19 8.25 4.18 2.70
CA ILE A 19 6.97 4.55 3.31
C ILE A 19 7.18 5.38 4.59
N PRO A 20 6.23 6.27 4.95
CA PRO A 20 6.32 7.04 6.19
C PRO A 20 6.05 6.20 7.44
N HIS A 21 5.48 5.01 7.28
CA HIS A 21 5.14 4.10 8.37
C HIS A 21 6.39 3.58 9.09
N ARG A 22 6.23 3.23 10.36
CA ARG A 22 7.27 2.61 11.20
C ARG A 22 6.68 1.42 11.95
N ALA A 23 7.52 0.48 12.36
CA ALA A 23 7.09 -0.65 13.16
C ALA A 23 6.32 -0.18 14.41
N PRO A 24 5.23 -0.86 14.80
CA PRO A 24 4.71 -2.10 14.26
C PRO A 24 3.72 -1.95 13.09
N MET A 25 3.57 -0.74 12.53
CA MET A 25 2.56 -0.42 11.51
C MET A 25 2.99 -0.72 10.07
N ILE A 26 4.19 -1.25 9.85
CA ILE A 26 4.64 -1.70 8.54
C ILE A 26 4.04 -3.08 8.27
N LEU A 27 3.26 -3.21 7.19
CA LEU A 27 2.57 -4.45 6.84
C LEU A 27 3.17 -5.15 5.62
N LEU A 28 4.01 -4.48 4.86
CA LEU A 28 4.63 -4.99 3.64
C LEU A 28 6.07 -5.45 3.91
N ASP A 29 6.53 -6.45 3.16
CA ASP A 29 7.90 -6.94 3.28
C ASP A 29 8.87 -6.19 2.36
N LYS A 30 8.50 -5.99 1.08
CA LYS A 30 9.43 -5.44 0.07
C LYS A 30 8.74 -4.87 -1.15
N VAL A 31 9.46 -4.01 -1.85
CA VAL A 31 9.13 -3.55 -3.21
C VAL A 31 9.69 -4.55 -4.23
N ILE A 32 8.88 -5.01 -5.16
CA ILE A 32 9.26 -6.00 -6.19
C ILE A 32 9.57 -5.34 -7.52
N GLY A 33 8.77 -4.37 -7.91
CA GLY A 33 8.89 -3.73 -9.21
C GLY A 33 8.28 -2.34 -9.23
N TYR A 34 8.89 -1.45 -10.01
CA TYR A 34 8.41 -0.09 -10.26
C TYR A 34 8.43 0.21 -11.75
N ARG A 35 7.41 0.89 -12.19
CA ARG A 35 7.32 1.58 -13.47
C ARG A 35 6.54 2.86 -13.21
N ARG A 36 6.75 3.91 -14.00
CA ARG A 36 5.98 5.14 -13.87
C ARG A 36 4.50 4.84 -13.64
N ASP A 37 3.94 5.40 -12.56
CA ASP A 37 2.56 5.25 -12.12
C ASP A 37 2.15 3.82 -11.66
N ASN A 38 3.09 2.88 -11.58
CA ASN A 38 2.81 1.50 -11.16
C ASN A 38 3.88 0.98 -10.20
N LEU A 39 3.45 0.23 -9.19
CA LEU A 39 4.34 -0.46 -8.25
C LEU A 39 3.79 -1.84 -7.91
N GLU A 40 4.71 -2.75 -7.64
CA GLU A 40 4.41 -4.05 -7.04
C GLU A 40 5.16 -4.20 -5.72
N THR A 41 4.45 -4.70 -4.71
CA THR A 41 4.98 -5.06 -3.39
C THR A 41 4.60 -6.49 -3.04
N GLU A 42 5.26 -7.05 -2.04
CA GLU A 42 4.92 -8.35 -1.49
C GLU A 42 4.79 -8.31 0.03
N VAL A 43 3.95 -9.21 0.54
CA VAL A 43 3.84 -9.57 1.94
C VAL A 43 3.69 -11.09 2.06
N THR A 44 4.45 -11.71 2.97
CA THR A 44 4.30 -13.11 3.35
C THR A 44 3.68 -13.17 4.74
N ILE A 45 2.60 -13.91 4.89
CA ILE A 45 1.91 -14.02 6.17
C ILE A 45 2.66 -14.96 7.09
N THR A 46 3.01 -14.46 8.25
CA THR A 46 3.69 -15.20 9.32
C THR A 46 2.92 -15.03 10.64
N THR A 47 3.26 -15.78 11.65
CA THR A 47 2.70 -15.61 13.01
C THR A 47 3.08 -14.26 13.64
N GLN A 48 4.07 -13.55 13.07
CA GLN A 48 4.48 -12.22 13.49
C GLN A 48 3.84 -11.09 12.66
N SER A 49 3.05 -11.44 11.64
CA SER A 49 2.37 -10.44 10.81
C SER A 49 1.41 -9.61 11.67
N PRO A 50 1.38 -8.26 11.52
CA PRO A 50 0.37 -7.45 12.17
C PRO A 50 -1.03 -7.94 11.83
N TYR A 51 -1.94 -7.89 12.80
CA TYR A 51 -3.32 -8.39 12.69
C TYR A 51 -3.46 -9.91 12.48
N PHE A 52 -2.39 -10.69 12.69
CA PHE A 52 -2.47 -12.14 12.65
C PHE A 52 -3.40 -12.66 13.75
N ASP A 53 -4.33 -13.51 13.37
CA ASP A 53 -5.29 -14.16 14.27
C ASP A 53 -4.85 -15.60 14.51
N ASP A 54 -4.37 -15.90 15.73
CA ASP A 54 -3.91 -17.23 16.11
C ASP A 54 -5.01 -18.30 16.00
N LYS A 55 -6.26 -17.93 16.23
CA LYS A 55 -7.40 -18.85 16.16
C LYS A 55 -7.68 -19.30 14.74
N HIS A 56 -7.60 -18.36 13.79
CA HIS A 56 -7.89 -18.62 12.38
C HIS A 56 -6.63 -18.91 11.56
N GLN A 57 -5.43 -18.77 12.16
CA GLN A 57 -4.11 -18.94 11.50
C GLN A 57 -3.97 -18.10 10.22
N ALA A 58 -4.41 -16.86 10.27
CA ALA A 58 -4.51 -15.98 9.11
C ALA A 58 -4.60 -14.50 9.51
N VAL A 59 -4.45 -13.63 8.52
CA VAL A 59 -4.79 -12.21 8.63
C VAL A 59 -6.16 -11.96 7.98
N PRO A 60 -7.09 -11.24 8.62
CA PRO A 60 -8.42 -10.96 8.07
C PRO A 60 -8.35 -10.21 6.73
N ASN A 61 -9.28 -10.51 5.82
CA ASN A 61 -9.27 -9.97 4.46
C ASN A 61 -9.44 -8.45 4.37
N TYR A 62 -10.10 -7.81 5.35
CA TYR A 62 -10.26 -6.35 5.38
C TYR A 62 -8.93 -5.61 5.57
N VAL A 63 -7.88 -6.26 6.09
CA VAL A 63 -6.53 -5.70 6.19
C VAL A 63 -5.93 -5.43 4.80
N GLY A 64 -6.43 -6.09 3.76
CA GLY A 64 -5.98 -5.89 2.38
C GLY A 64 -6.06 -4.45 1.89
N ILE A 65 -7.01 -3.64 2.39
CA ILE A 65 -7.08 -2.22 2.03
C ILE A 65 -5.85 -1.46 2.52
N GLU A 66 -5.30 -1.83 3.68
CA GLU A 66 -4.08 -1.24 4.21
C GLU A 66 -2.85 -1.72 3.42
N TYR A 67 -2.78 -2.98 2.99
CA TYR A 67 -1.73 -3.43 2.05
C TYR A 67 -1.72 -2.58 0.77
N MET A 68 -2.90 -2.28 0.22
CA MET A 68 -3.05 -1.41 -0.96
C MET A 68 -2.57 0.02 -0.64
N ALA A 69 -3.00 0.60 0.49
CA ALA A 69 -2.63 1.96 0.89
C ALA A 69 -1.12 2.11 1.12
N GLN A 70 -0.48 1.15 1.78
CA GLN A 70 0.97 1.17 1.97
C GLN A 70 1.73 0.96 0.66
N SER A 71 1.21 0.17 -0.27
CA SER A 71 1.80 0.02 -1.61
C SER A 71 1.72 1.33 -2.42
N ILE A 72 0.63 2.08 -2.29
CA ILE A 72 0.50 3.44 -2.86
C ILE A 72 1.52 4.39 -2.22
N ALA A 73 1.67 4.34 -0.89
CA ALA A 73 2.68 5.13 -0.19
C ALA A 73 4.10 4.78 -0.64
N ALA A 74 4.39 3.49 -0.88
CA ALA A 74 5.67 3.04 -1.41
C ALA A 74 5.92 3.54 -2.84
N LEU A 75 4.90 3.59 -3.71
CA LEU A 75 5.00 4.21 -5.03
C LEU A 75 5.41 5.68 -4.92
N ALA A 76 4.73 6.45 -4.08
CA ALA A 76 5.06 7.85 -3.85
C ALA A 76 6.48 8.02 -3.27
N GLY A 77 6.90 7.11 -2.39
CA GLY A 77 8.24 7.11 -1.80
C GLY A 77 9.34 6.80 -2.81
N VAL A 78 9.14 5.81 -3.70
CA VAL A 78 10.08 5.53 -4.81
C VAL A 78 10.21 6.74 -5.72
N GLU A 79 9.08 7.35 -6.10
CA GLU A 79 9.08 8.55 -6.95
C GLU A 79 9.75 9.76 -6.27
N ALA A 80 9.55 9.93 -4.95
CA ALA A 80 10.22 10.98 -4.18
C ALA A 80 11.74 10.77 -4.18
N LYS A 81 12.22 9.56 -3.92
CA LYS A 81 13.65 9.23 -3.98
C LYS A 81 14.26 9.49 -5.36
N LEU A 82 13.56 9.10 -6.44
CA LEU A 82 14.01 9.36 -7.81
C LEU A 82 14.16 10.86 -8.14
N ARG A 83 13.38 11.71 -7.43
CA ARG A 83 13.48 13.17 -7.55
C ARG A 83 14.37 13.83 -6.50
N ASN A 84 15.03 13.07 -5.62
CA ASN A 84 15.72 13.56 -4.42
C ASN A 84 14.82 14.43 -3.53
N ASP A 85 13.55 14.08 -3.41
CA ASP A 85 12.53 14.75 -2.58
C ASP A 85 12.27 13.95 -1.30
N LYS A 86 11.61 14.59 -0.33
CA LYS A 86 11.20 13.95 0.94
C LYS A 86 9.98 13.08 0.73
N ILE A 87 9.94 11.94 1.43
CA ILE A 87 8.75 11.11 1.53
C ILE A 87 7.72 11.84 2.38
N ARG A 88 6.52 12.02 1.85
CA ARG A 88 5.42 12.73 2.51
C ARG A 88 4.38 11.74 3.01
N VAL A 89 3.70 12.12 4.08
CA VAL A 89 2.55 11.36 4.57
C VAL A 89 1.37 11.56 3.64
N GLY A 90 0.71 10.47 3.28
CA GLY A 90 -0.57 10.46 2.58
C GLY A 90 -1.68 9.93 3.47
N PHE A 91 -2.92 10.25 3.13
CA PHE A 91 -4.11 9.85 3.86
C PHE A 91 -5.02 9.01 2.97
N LEU A 92 -5.43 7.85 3.46
CA LEU A 92 -6.48 7.05 2.83
C LEU A 92 -7.82 7.76 3.03
N LEU A 93 -8.45 8.17 1.94
CA LEU A 93 -9.78 8.80 1.97
C LEU A 93 -10.90 7.78 1.89
N GLY A 94 -10.65 6.63 1.27
CA GLY A 94 -11.62 5.58 1.12
C GLY A 94 -11.38 4.74 -0.14
N SER A 95 -12.26 3.76 -0.33
CA SER A 95 -12.21 2.87 -1.48
C SER A 95 -13.57 2.80 -2.18
N ARG A 96 -13.50 2.55 -3.49
CA ARG A 96 -14.67 2.21 -4.31
C ARG A 96 -14.44 0.85 -4.96
N LYS A 97 -15.51 0.16 -5.30
CA LYS A 97 -15.47 -1.15 -5.98
C LYS A 97 -14.59 -2.16 -5.23
N LEU A 98 -14.57 -2.09 -3.88
CA LEU A 98 -13.87 -3.08 -3.08
C LEU A 98 -14.52 -4.44 -3.25
N ALA A 99 -13.78 -5.40 -3.79
CA ALA A 99 -14.18 -6.80 -3.90
C ALA A 99 -13.15 -7.67 -3.19
N LEU A 100 -13.62 -8.48 -2.24
CA LEU A 100 -12.82 -9.42 -1.46
C LEU A 100 -13.19 -10.83 -1.91
N HIS A 101 -12.32 -11.49 -2.66
CA HIS A 101 -12.53 -12.83 -3.21
C HIS A 101 -12.03 -13.94 -2.27
N ALA A 102 -11.07 -13.63 -1.40
CA ALA A 102 -10.60 -14.51 -0.34
C ALA A 102 -11.24 -14.11 1.00
N LYS A 103 -11.45 -15.09 1.88
CA LYS A 103 -11.98 -14.85 3.24
C LYS A 103 -10.91 -14.27 4.17
N GLN A 104 -9.66 -14.60 3.93
CA GLN A 104 -8.51 -14.23 4.76
C GLN A 104 -7.21 -14.41 3.98
N TYR A 105 -6.10 -13.92 4.53
CA TYR A 105 -4.75 -14.13 4.03
C TYR A 105 -4.09 -15.21 4.88
N GLU A 106 -3.79 -16.37 4.26
CA GLU A 106 -3.39 -17.60 4.96
C GLU A 106 -1.93 -17.57 5.41
N LEU A 107 -1.64 -18.19 6.57
CA LEU A 107 -0.28 -18.39 7.09
C LEU A 107 0.60 -19.09 6.06
N GLY A 108 1.83 -18.60 5.90
CA GLY A 108 2.83 -19.15 4.99
C GLY A 108 2.67 -18.74 3.53
N CYS A 109 1.52 -18.14 3.18
CA CYS A 109 1.27 -17.68 1.81
C CYS A 109 1.87 -16.30 1.55
N THR A 110 2.33 -16.08 0.32
CA THR A 110 2.84 -14.80 -0.16
C THR A 110 1.82 -14.14 -1.08
N TYR A 111 1.57 -12.87 -0.82
CA TYR A 111 0.64 -12.05 -1.60
C TYR A 111 1.39 -10.92 -2.29
N ARG A 112 1.05 -10.71 -3.57
CA ARG A 112 1.55 -9.58 -4.37
C ARG A 112 0.50 -8.53 -4.52
N ILE A 113 0.84 -7.30 -4.17
CA ILE A 113 -0.01 -6.14 -4.31
C ILE A 113 0.46 -5.35 -5.52
N GLN A 114 -0.45 -5.08 -6.45
CA GLN A 114 -0.23 -4.24 -7.62
C GLN A 114 -1.04 -2.98 -7.49
N VAL A 115 -0.41 -1.82 -7.64
CA VAL A 115 -1.07 -0.52 -7.63
C VAL A 115 -0.74 0.25 -8.90
N SER A 116 -1.78 0.84 -9.51
CA SER A 116 -1.69 1.63 -10.73
C SER A 116 -2.38 2.98 -10.55
N ARG A 117 -1.65 4.08 -10.70
CA ARG A 117 -2.25 5.41 -10.62
C ARG A 117 -3.12 5.66 -11.84
N LEU A 118 -4.43 5.87 -11.61
CA LEU A 118 -5.39 6.21 -12.65
C LEU A 118 -5.47 7.72 -12.87
N TYR A 119 -5.35 8.49 -11.78
CA TYR A 119 -5.53 9.93 -11.79
C TYR A 119 -4.80 10.58 -10.63
N GLN A 120 -4.29 11.79 -10.84
CA GLN A 120 -3.70 12.63 -9.79
C GLN A 120 -3.94 14.10 -10.10
N GLU A 121 -4.40 14.85 -9.10
CA GLU A 121 -4.54 16.30 -9.15
C GLU A 121 -3.33 17.02 -8.52
N GLY A 122 -3.11 18.27 -8.94
CA GLY A 122 -2.10 19.12 -8.33
C GLY A 122 -2.38 19.45 -6.86
N SER A 123 -3.62 19.30 -6.40
CA SER A 123 -4.03 19.43 -4.98
C SER A 123 -3.46 18.34 -4.08
N GLY A 124 -3.07 17.19 -4.66
CA GLY A 124 -2.59 16.01 -3.93
C GLY A 124 -3.62 14.86 -3.87
N LEU A 125 -4.82 15.05 -4.40
CA LEU A 125 -5.79 13.97 -4.56
C LEU A 125 -5.34 13.01 -5.66
N ALA A 126 -5.41 11.70 -5.40
CA ALA A 126 -5.11 10.68 -6.38
C ALA A 126 -6.03 9.46 -6.25
N VAL A 127 -6.22 8.77 -7.37
CA VAL A 127 -7.02 7.55 -7.46
C VAL A 127 -6.16 6.44 -8.05
N PHE A 128 -6.21 5.29 -7.42
CA PHE A 128 -5.45 4.10 -7.82
C PHE A 128 -6.37 2.91 -8.08
N ASP A 129 -6.03 2.13 -9.10
CA ASP A 129 -6.50 0.75 -9.24
C ASP A 129 -5.55 -0.17 -8.50
N CYS A 130 -6.09 -1.00 -7.59
CA CYS A 130 -5.32 -1.85 -6.71
C CYS A 130 -5.82 -3.29 -6.78
N GLN A 131 -4.88 -4.23 -6.81
CA GLN A 131 -5.16 -5.66 -6.88
C GLN A 131 -4.21 -6.41 -5.95
N ILE A 132 -4.73 -7.45 -5.28
CA ILE A 132 -3.93 -8.36 -4.47
C ILE A 132 -4.07 -9.76 -5.06
N TYR A 133 -2.94 -10.40 -5.27
CA TYR A 133 -2.85 -11.76 -5.80
C TYR A 133 -2.17 -12.68 -4.81
N LEU A 134 -2.75 -13.86 -4.60
CA LEU A 134 -2.05 -14.99 -4.00
C LEU A 134 -1.04 -15.53 -5.02
N LEU A 135 0.23 -15.61 -4.62
CA LEU A 135 1.26 -16.23 -5.45
C LEU A 135 1.22 -17.75 -5.27
N PRO A 136 1.44 -18.51 -6.35
CA PRO A 136 1.59 -19.95 -6.25
C PRO A 136 2.86 -20.32 -5.47
N GLU A 137 2.89 -21.52 -4.91
CA GLU A 137 4.11 -22.08 -4.31
C GLU A 137 5.24 -22.13 -5.36
N ALA A 138 6.46 -21.88 -4.89
CA ALA A 138 7.63 -21.88 -5.76
C ALA A 138 7.79 -23.24 -6.47
N GLY A 139 7.99 -23.19 -7.79
CA GLY A 139 8.17 -24.40 -8.61
C GLY A 139 6.89 -25.03 -9.13
N THR A 140 5.72 -24.42 -8.89
CA THR A 140 4.45 -24.85 -9.51
C THR A 140 4.20 -24.08 -10.81
N GLU A 141 3.50 -24.72 -11.77
CA GLU A 141 3.03 -24.08 -13.00
C GLU A 141 1.72 -23.30 -12.82
N LEU A 142 1.24 -23.18 -11.59
CA LEU A 142 0.00 -22.47 -11.29
C LEU A 142 0.16 -20.95 -11.49
N GLU A 143 -0.89 -20.33 -11.98
CA GLU A 143 -0.94 -18.86 -12.08
C GLU A 143 -1.36 -18.22 -10.75
N LYS A 144 -0.96 -16.95 -10.55
CA LYS A 144 -1.41 -16.15 -9.42
C LYS A 144 -2.93 -15.96 -9.44
N SER A 145 -3.56 -16.02 -8.26
CA SER A 145 -5.01 -15.86 -8.11
C SER A 145 -5.38 -14.51 -7.53
N LEU A 146 -6.31 -13.80 -8.17
CA LEU A 146 -6.84 -12.54 -7.64
C LEU A 146 -7.65 -12.79 -6.37
N VAL A 147 -7.26 -12.18 -5.25
CA VAL A 147 -7.90 -12.35 -3.94
C VAL A 147 -8.57 -11.09 -3.42
N ALA A 148 -8.18 -9.91 -3.90
CA ALA A 148 -8.85 -8.65 -3.60
C ALA A 148 -8.58 -7.62 -4.70
N GLN A 149 -9.52 -6.68 -4.87
CA GLN A 149 -9.35 -5.52 -5.75
C GLN A 149 -10.15 -4.32 -5.24
N ALA A 150 -9.66 -3.11 -5.51
CA ALA A 150 -10.36 -1.87 -5.17
C ALA A 150 -9.87 -0.69 -6.01
N ASN A 151 -10.72 0.33 -6.16
CA ASN A 151 -10.24 1.67 -6.49
C ASN A 151 -10.03 2.44 -5.17
N VAL A 152 -8.82 2.89 -4.93
CA VAL A 152 -8.41 3.54 -3.67
C VAL A 152 -8.18 5.02 -3.91
N ASN A 153 -8.83 5.87 -3.11
CA ASN A 153 -8.66 7.31 -3.12
C ASN A 153 -7.72 7.70 -1.99
N VAL A 154 -6.70 8.46 -2.31
CA VAL A 154 -5.71 8.97 -1.35
C VAL A 154 -5.54 10.47 -1.52
N PHE A 155 -5.08 11.12 -0.46
CA PHE A 155 -4.72 12.52 -0.47
C PHE A 155 -3.33 12.70 0.13
N GLN A 156 -2.43 13.34 -0.60
CA GLN A 156 -1.09 13.67 -0.13
C GLN A 156 -0.90 15.19 -0.23
N PRO A 157 -1.06 15.94 0.88
CA PRO A 157 -0.88 17.38 0.88
C PRO A 157 0.56 17.76 0.57
N GLN A 158 0.76 18.92 -0.04
CA GLN A 158 2.10 19.47 -0.29
C GLN A 158 2.81 19.81 1.02
N ASP A 159 2.06 20.31 2.02
CA ASP A 159 2.51 20.55 3.37
C ASP A 159 1.61 19.82 4.36
N THR A 160 2.10 18.71 4.90
CA THR A 160 1.37 17.87 5.85
C THR A 160 1.14 18.58 7.18
N GLN A 161 2.09 19.40 7.66
CA GLN A 161 1.96 20.09 8.93
C GLN A 161 0.90 21.21 8.87
N ALA A 162 0.91 21.99 7.80
CA ALA A 162 -0.13 23.00 7.58
C ALA A 162 -1.52 22.36 7.42
N TYR A 163 -1.62 21.22 6.74
CA TYR A 163 -2.88 20.49 6.59
C TYR A 163 -3.43 19.99 7.95
N LEU A 164 -2.58 19.41 8.79
CA LEU A 164 -2.98 18.92 10.11
C LEU A 164 -3.36 20.07 11.06
N ALA A 165 -2.62 21.18 11.04
CA ALA A 165 -2.93 22.36 11.86
C ALA A 165 -4.27 22.98 11.44
N GLY A 166 -4.55 23.12 10.14
CA GLY A 166 -5.82 23.65 9.64
C GLY A 166 -7.03 22.77 10.03
N ASN A 167 -6.86 21.45 10.07
CA ASN A 167 -7.92 20.54 10.51
C ASN A 167 -8.16 20.58 12.03
N GLN A 168 -7.13 20.81 12.85
CA GLN A 168 -7.29 20.98 14.29
C GLN A 168 -8.09 22.25 14.62
N ASP A 169 -7.83 23.35 13.92
CA ASP A 169 -8.57 24.61 14.10
C ASP A 169 -10.03 24.47 13.67
N ALA A 170 -10.32 23.72 12.61
CA ALA A 170 -11.68 23.43 12.17
C ALA A 170 -12.44 22.54 13.17
N ALA A 171 -11.79 21.53 13.73
CA ALA A 171 -12.38 20.67 14.78
C ALA A 171 -12.68 21.45 16.07
N ASN A 172 -11.77 22.32 16.50
CA ASN A 172 -11.96 23.15 17.70
C ASN A 172 -13.10 24.17 17.54
N ARG A 173 -13.35 24.69 16.33
CA ARG A 173 -14.49 25.59 16.05
C ARG A 173 -15.84 24.87 16.07
N SER A 174 -15.88 23.58 15.71
CA SER A 174 -17.11 22.78 15.72
C SER A 174 -17.55 22.29 17.09
N LEU A 175 -16.64 22.30 18.09
CA LEU A 175 -16.92 21.90 19.48
C LEU A 175 -17.26 23.09 20.38
N GLY A 176 -17.26 24.32 19.89
CA GLY A 176 -17.51 25.58 20.62
C GLY A 176 -18.92 26.15 20.48
N HIS A 177 -19.92 25.33 20.13
CA HIS A 177 -21.35 25.74 20.11
C HIS A 177 -22.18 24.77 20.90
#